data_08f69bee6487df33bacec0ddb511a9ef
#
_entry.id   08f69bee6487df33bacec0ddb511a9ef
#
_cell.length_a   1.000
_cell.length_b   1.000
_cell.length_c   1.000
_cell.angle_alpha   90.00
_cell.angle_beta   90.00
_cell.angle_gamma   90.00
#
_symmetry.space_group_name_H-M   'P 1'
#
loop_
_entity.id
_entity.type
_entity.pdbx_description
1 polymer ?
#
loop_
_entity_poly.entity_id
_entity_poly.type
_entity_poly.pdbx_seq_one_letter_code
_entity_poly.pdbx_strand_id
1 'polypeptide(L)'
;EWWGNSVSTHDHGAMWIHESFTTYMEALYIECRYDYAEAVSYLKQQRRRIRNQHQIMGPLKVNYTSWPASDMYYKGSWMLHTLRNSINNDSTWFQILGGLTDTFRHTVVNSQDIIGYINAHTERDYEPFFRQYLHHTDPPVFEYKVQEGKESSKQLAYRWSAAVEEYTMPVTVRINGQWHRLT
;
A
#
# COMPACT_ATOMS: atom_id res chain seq x y z
N GLU A 1 17.21 -7.12 -5.71
CA GLU A 1 18.31 -6.17 -6.03
C GLU A 1 17.93 -5.05 -7.01
N TRP A 2 16.82 -5.15 -7.74
CA TRP A 2 16.40 -4.07 -8.61
C TRP A 2 16.10 -2.78 -7.82
N TRP A 3 15.28 -2.92 -6.79
CA TRP A 3 15.02 -1.85 -5.83
C TRP A 3 16.21 -1.73 -4.88
N GLY A 4 16.87 -0.59 -4.90
CA GLY A 4 18.11 -0.30 -4.19
C GLY A 4 19.34 -0.18 -5.09
N ASN A 5 19.37 -0.88 -6.23
CA ASN A 5 20.49 -0.82 -7.17
C ASN A 5 20.12 -0.09 -8.47
N SER A 6 18.99 -0.43 -9.09
CA SER A 6 18.55 0.23 -10.32
C SER A 6 17.68 1.47 -10.03
N VAL A 7 16.76 1.37 -9.08
CA VAL A 7 15.99 2.50 -8.53
C VAL A 7 16.45 2.72 -7.11
N SER A 8 17.20 3.77 -6.86
CA SER A 8 17.80 4.08 -5.57
C SER A 8 17.10 5.24 -4.89
N THR A 9 17.06 5.25 -3.56
CA THR A 9 16.52 6.38 -2.81
C THR A 9 17.58 7.44 -2.55
N HIS A 10 17.17 8.72 -2.63
CA HIS A 10 18.01 9.86 -2.35
C HIS A 10 18.42 9.97 -0.86
N ASP A 11 17.59 9.45 0.04
CA ASP A 11 17.79 9.57 1.49
C ASP A 11 17.45 8.25 2.19
N HIS A 12 18.26 7.87 3.17
CA HIS A 12 18.03 6.67 3.95
C HIS A 12 16.68 6.68 4.70
N GLY A 13 16.15 7.85 5.05
CA GLY A 13 14.80 7.97 5.60
C GLY A 13 13.72 7.44 4.68
N ALA A 14 13.97 7.38 3.35
CA ALA A 14 13.05 6.86 2.35
C ALA A 14 13.33 5.40 1.93
N MET A 15 14.02 4.61 2.76
CA MET A 15 14.36 3.20 2.48
C MET A 15 13.15 2.31 2.19
N TRP A 16 11.93 2.75 2.51
CA TRP A 16 10.72 2.03 2.14
C TRP A 16 10.64 1.75 0.62
N ILE A 17 11.21 2.64 -0.20
CA ILE A 17 11.27 2.45 -1.66
C ILE A 17 12.05 1.18 -2.02
N HIS A 18 13.13 0.90 -1.30
CA HIS A 18 13.88 -0.33 -1.50
C HIS A 18 13.16 -1.53 -0.88
N GLU A 19 12.86 -1.43 0.40
CA GLU A 19 12.50 -2.57 1.24
C GLU A 19 11.05 -3.01 1.07
N SER A 20 10.11 -2.04 0.94
CA SER A 20 8.70 -2.38 0.72
C SER A 20 8.48 -3.02 -0.64
N PHE A 21 9.05 -2.43 -1.70
CA PHE A 21 8.91 -2.99 -3.05
C PHE A 21 9.60 -4.34 -3.17
N THR A 22 10.84 -4.49 -2.69
CA THR A 22 11.55 -5.78 -2.72
C THR A 22 10.77 -6.86 -1.98
N THR A 23 10.28 -6.58 -0.78
CA THR A 23 9.50 -7.53 0.00
C THR A 23 8.16 -7.88 -0.67
N TYR A 24 7.53 -6.92 -1.35
CA TYR A 24 6.31 -7.19 -2.12
C TYR A 24 6.57 -8.02 -3.37
N MET A 25 7.74 -7.86 -4.02
CA MET A 25 8.12 -8.70 -5.16
C MET A 25 8.22 -10.18 -4.80
N GLU A 26 8.52 -10.53 -3.54
CA GLU A 26 8.47 -11.92 -3.07
C GLU A 26 7.06 -12.51 -3.20
N ALA A 27 6.03 -11.75 -2.80
CA ALA A 27 4.64 -12.17 -2.95
C ALA A 27 4.24 -12.29 -4.43
N LEU A 28 4.66 -11.35 -5.28
CA LEU A 28 4.41 -11.41 -6.72
C LEU A 28 5.13 -12.58 -7.39
N TYR A 29 6.33 -12.94 -6.93
CA TYR A 29 7.03 -14.14 -7.40
C TYR A 29 6.22 -15.41 -7.07
N ILE A 30 5.68 -15.50 -5.85
CA ILE A 30 4.84 -16.62 -5.42
C ILE A 30 3.56 -16.67 -6.27
N GLU A 31 2.92 -15.51 -6.52
CA GLU A 31 1.75 -15.43 -7.40
C GLU A 31 2.07 -15.94 -8.81
N CYS A 32 3.18 -15.52 -9.39
CA CYS A 32 3.62 -15.95 -10.71
C CYS A 32 3.97 -17.44 -10.75
N ARG A 33 4.58 -17.99 -9.71
CA ARG A 33 5.04 -19.38 -9.66
C ARG A 33 3.94 -20.36 -9.33
N TYR A 34 2.95 -19.95 -8.57
CA TYR A 34 1.84 -20.77 -8.08
C TYR A 34 0.51 -20.12 -8.47
N ASP A 35 -0.04 -19.29 -7.58
CA ASP A 35 -1.27 -18.53 -7.83
C ASP A 35 -1.44 -17.37 -6.81
N TYR A 36 -2.50 -16.58 -7.00
CA TYR A 36 -2.84 -15.46 -6.13
C TYR A 36 -3.18 -15.88 -4.68
N ALA A 37 -3.80 -17.07 -4.50
CA ALA A 37 -4.18 -17.53 -3.16
C ALA A 37 -2.93 -17.87 -2.32
N GLU A 38 -1.91 -18.47 -2.93
CA GLU A 38 -0.62 -18.72 -2.28
C GLU A 38 0.12 -17.42 -1.97
N ALA A 39 0.10 -16.44 -2.87
CA ALA A 39 0.66 -15.11 -2.59
C ALA A 39 -0.03 -14.43 -1.40
N VAL A 40 -1.35 -14.47 -1.32
CA VAL A 40 -2.12 -13.96 -0.17
C VAL A 40 -1.79 -14.72 1.11
N SER A 41 -1.60 -16.05 1.03
CA SER A 41 -1.16 -16.86 2.17
C SER A 41 0.20 -16.40 2.68
N TYR A 42 1.14 -16.16 1.79
CA TYR A 42 2.47 -15.62 2.11
C TYR A 42 2.39 -14.23 2.75
N LEU A 43 1.62 -13.31 2.18
CA LEU A 43 1.38 -11.99 2.76
C LEU A 43 0.78 -12.08 4.17
N LYS A 44 -0.15 -13.01 4.43
CA LYS A 44 -0.70 -13.22 5.77
C LYS A 44 0.36 -13.68 6.78
N GLN A 45 1.39 -14.41 6.35
CA GLN A 45 2.52 -14.75 7.21
C GLN A 45 3.39 -13.52 7.51
N GLN A 46 3.66 -12.68 6.51
CA GLN A 46 4.36 -11.41 6.71
C GLN A 46 3.63 -10.49 7.70
N ARG A 47 2.29 -10.42 7.61
CA ARG A 47 1.46 -9.60 8.51
C ARG A 47 1.72 -9.86 9.98
N ARG A 48 2.06 -11.09 10.38
CA ARG A 48 2.37 -11.44 11.79
C ARG A 48 3.62 -10.74 12.31
N ARG A 49 4.46 -10.19 11.43
CA ARG A 49 5.69 -9.47 11.76
C ARG A 49 5.51 -7.96 11.83
N ILE A 50 4.35 -7.43 11.42
CA ILE A 50 4.04 -6.00 11.50
C ILE A 50 3.82 -5.63 12.97
N ARG A 51 4.54 -4.61 13.44
CA ARG A 51 4.51 -4.15 14.83
C ARG A 51 3.72 -2.88 15.03
N ASN A 52 3.61 -2.03 14.03
CA ASN A 52 2.98 -0.71 14.10
C ASN A 52 3.53 0.17 15.25
N GLN A 53 4.83 0.06 15.53
CA GLN A 53 5.49 0.82 16.58
C GLN A 53 6.24 2.04 16.05
N HIS A 54 6.60 2.01 14.77
CA HIS A 54 7.38 3.05 14.13
C HIS A 54 6.83 3.38 12.76
N GLN A 55 7.08 4.62 12.33
CA GLN A 55 6.78 5.05 10.97
C GLN A 55 7.63 4.26 9.97
N ILE A 56 7.10 4.03 8.78
CA ILE A 56 7.85 3.42 7.66
C ILE A 56 8.87 4.42 7.12
N MET A 57 8.46 5.68 7.00
CA MET A 57 9.32 6.78 6.60
C MET A 57 10.16 7.25 7.79
N GLY A 58 11.47 7.26 7.62
CA GLY A 58 12.39 7.82 8.60
C GLY A 58 12.58 9.34 8.44
N PRO A 59 13.27 9.97 9.39
CA PRO A 59 13.66 11.39 9.27
C PRO A 59 14.62 11.58 8.09
N LEU A 60 14.37 12.63 7.30
CA LEU A 60 15.18 12.98 6.15
C LEU A 60 16.35 13.90 6.50
N LYS A 61 17.39 13.92 5.67
CA LYS A 61 18.55 14.82 5.76
C LYS A 61 19.42 14.62 7.00
N VAL A 62 19.32 13.47 7.66
CA VAL A 62 20.08 13.17 8.89
C VAL A 62 20.87 11.87 8.79
N ASN A 63 21.02 11.33 7.58
CA ASN A 63 21.69 10.04 7.33
C ASN A 63 21.17 8.93 8.26
N TYR A 64 19.84 8.77 8.29
CA TYR A 64 19.16 7.85 9.20
C TYR A 64 19.46 6.40 8.87
N THR A 65 20.08 5.68 9.79
CA THR A 65 20.48 4.28 9.60
C THR A 65 19.95 3.33 10.68
N SER A 66 19.29 3.87 11.70
CA SER A 66 18.82 3.10 12.86
C SER A 66 17.34 2.76 12.73
N TRP A 67 17.04 1.64 12.10
CA TRP A 67 15.66 1.16 11.92
C TRP A 67 15.28 0.23 13.06
N PRO A 68 14.39 0.66 13.98
CA PRO A 68 14.07 -0.10 15.19
C PRO A 68 13.12 -1.28 14.97
N ALA A 69 12.46 -1.33 13.80
CA ALA A 69 11.49 -2.37 13.47
C ALA A 69 11.52 -2.72 11.99
N SER A 70 10.93 -3.87 11.65
CA SER A 70 10.82 -4.39 10.28
C SER A 70 9.57 -3.91 9.53
N ASP A 71 8.91 -2.87 10.03
CA ASP A 71 7.64 -2.40 9.45
C ASP A 71 7.82 -1.84 8.02
N MET A 72 8.97 -1.25 7.69
CA MET A 72 9.24 -0.82 6.32
C MET A 72 9.27 -1.98 5.31
N TYR A 73 9.57 -3.20 5.75
CA TYR A 73 9.47 -4.42 4.94
C TYR A 73 8.02 -4.89 4.85
N TYR A 74 7.48 -5.34 5.97
CA TYR A 74 6.23 -6.10 6.01
C TYR A 74 4.98 -5.22 5.95
N LYS A 75 4.94 -4.12 6.70
CA LYS A 75 3.84 -3.15 6.59
C LYS A 75 3.89 -2.44 5.24
N GLY A 76 5.10 -2.14 4.73
CA GLY A 76 5.30 -1.60 3.40
C GLY A 76 4.83 -2.53 2.29
N SER A 77 5.14 -3.82 2.36
CA SER A 77 4.62 -4.84 1.44
C SER A 77 3.09 -4.92 1.46
N TRP A 78 2.49 -4.89 2.66
CA TRP A 78 1.04 -4.85 2.82
C TRP A 78 0.41 -3.55 2.31
N MET A 79 1.07 -2.42 2.48
CA MET A 79 0.66 -1.14 1.89
C MET A 79 0.56 -1.25 0.36
N LEU A 80 1.59 -1.78 -0.29
CA LEU A 80 1.59 -1.97 -1.75
C LEU A 80 0.51 -2.95 -2.21
N HIS A 81 0.30 -4.05 -1.49
CA HIS A 81 -0.79 -4.97 -1.77
C HIS A 81 -2.17 -4.34 -1.58
N THR A 82 -2.33 -3.51 -0.56
CA THR A 82 -3.55 -2.74 -0.31
C THR A 82 -3.80 -1.74 -1.42
N LEU A 83 -2.76 -1.05 -1.90
CA LEU A 83 -2.84 -0.15 -3.04
C LEU A 83 -3.30 -0.87 -4.31
N ARG A 84 -2.73 -2.04 -4.64
CA ARG A 84 -3.19 -2.89 -5.76
C ARG A 84 -4.69 -3.17 -5.67
N ASN A 85 -5.16 -3.59 -4.50
CA ASN A 85 -6.59 -3.86 -4.28
C ASN A 85 -7.45 -2.59 -4.32
N SER A 86 -6.89 -1.43 -3.93
CA SER A 86 -7.54 -0.14 -4.07
C SER A 86 -7.65 0.29 -5.53
N ILE A 87 -6.64 0.08 -6.36
CA ILE A 87 -6.69 0.29 -7.82
C ILE A 87 -7.68 -0.69 -8.47
N ASN A 88 -7.73 -1.93 -8.00
CA ASN A 88 -8.64 -2.99 -8.45
C ASN A 88 -8.58 -3.27 -9.97
N ASN A 89 -7.39 -3.10 -10.54
CA ASN A 89 -7.08 -3.39 -11.94
C ASN A 89 -5.64 -3.90 -12.03
N ASP A 90 -5.47 -5.19 -12.17
CA ASP A 90 -4.15 -5.82 -12.22
C ASP A 90 -3.33 -5.38 -13.42
N SER A 91 -3.96 -5.17 -14.58
CA SER A 91 -3.26 -4.67 -15.77
C SER A 91 -2.63 -3.30 -15.48
N THR A 92 -3.40 -2.38 -14.91
CA THR A 92 -2.91 -1.06 -14.49
C THR A 92 -1.82 -1.18 -13.44
N TRP A 93 -2.01 -2.05 -12.44
CA TRP A 93 -1.03 -2.26 -11.39
C TRP A 93 0.33 -2.74 -11.91
N PHE A 94 0.34 -3.77 -12.77
CA PHE A 94 1.58 -4.29 -13.34
C PHE A 94 2.22 -3.32 -14.34
N GLN A 95 1.43 -2.52 -15.06
CA GLN A 95 1.96 -1.42 -15.88
C GLN A 95 2.63 -0.34 -15.02
N ILE A 96 2.06 0.00 -13.86
CA ILE A 96 2.67 0.93 -12.90
C ILE A 96 4.02 0.37 -12.41
N LEU A 97 4.06 -0.89 -11.96
CA LEU A 97 5.30 -1.50 -11.48
C LEU A 97 6.39 -1.56 -12.55
N GLY A 98 6.05 -1.99 -13.75
CA GLY A 98 6.97 -2.00 -14.89
C GLY A 98 7.44 -0.58 -15.26
N GLY A 99 6.50 0.34 -15.35
CA GLY A 99 6.82 1.73 -15.70
C GLY A 99 7.66 2.46 -14.66
N LEU A 100 7.47 2.19 -13.35
CA LEU A 100 8.36 2.69 -12.30
C LEU A 100 9.81 2.21 -12.52
N THR A 101 9.97 0.92 -12.84
CA THR A 101 11.30 0.36 -13.06
C THR A 101 11.96 0.87 -14.33
N ASP A 102 11.22 1.15 -15.38
CA ASP A 102 11.72 1.68 -16.64
C ASP A 102 12.01 3.18 -16.56
N THR A 103 11.09 3.96 -15.99
CA THR A 103 11.21 5.43 -15.87
C THR A 103 12.37 5.83 -14.95
N PHE A 104 12.51 5.14 -13.84
CA PHE A 104 13.52 5.46 -12.82
C PHE A 104 14.76 4.55 -12.86
N ARG A 105 14.96 3.89 -13.97
CA ARG A 105 16.13 3.00 -14.18
C ARG A 105 17.43 3.77 -14.03
N HIS A 106 18.31 3.28 -13.15
CA HIS A 106 19.63 3.89 -12.85
C HIS A 106 19.52 5.34 -12.36
N THR A 107 18.44 5.66 -11.65
CA THR A 107 18.23 6.99 -11.06
C THR A 107 18.10 6.94 -9.56
N VAL A 108 18.24 8.10 -8.94
CA VAL A 108 18.02 8.33 -7.51
C VAL A 108 16.73 9.11 -7.37
N VAL A 109 15.78 8.54 -6.62
CA VAL A 109 14.43 9.06 -6.46
C VAL A 109 14.12 9.42 -5.01
N ASN A 110 13.08 10.21 -4.81
CA ASN A 110 12.45 10.46 -3.52
C ASN A 110 11.03 9.88 -3.48
N SER A 111 10.38 9.94 -2.32
CA SER A 111 9.02 9.39 -2.16
C SER A 111 8.00 10.07 -3.08
N GLN A 112 8.15 11.38 -3.33
CA GLN A 112 7.22 12.13 -4.19
C GLN A 112 7.32 11.73 -5.66
N ASP A 113 8.53 11.34 -6.13
CA ASP A 113 8.70 10.84 -7.49
C ASP A 113 7.89 9.54 -7.70
N ILE A 114 7.95 8.63 -6.73
CA ILE A 114 7.21 7.35 -6.76
C ILE A 114 5.70 7.58 -6.65
N ILE A 115 5.26 8.39 -5.69
CA ILE A 115 3.84 8.69 -5.44
C ILE A 115 3.25 9.45 -6.64
N GLY A 116 3.97 10.46 -7.14
CA GLY A 116 3.55 11.24 -8.31
C GLY A 116 3.41 10.38 -9.56
N TYR A 117 4.33 9.43 -9.77
CA TYR A 117 4.23 8.47 -10.87
C TYR A 117 2.96 7.60 -10.75
N ILE A 118 2.69 7.05 -9.56
CA ILE A 118 1.50 6.24 -9.31
C ILE A 118 0.22 7.05 -9.54
N ASN A 119 0.15 8.28 -9.02
CA ASN A 119 -0.99 9.17 -9.20
C ASN A 119 -1.24 9.51 -10.67
N ALA A 120 -0.18 9.73 -11.45
CA ALA A 120 -0.29 10.02 -12.87
C ALA A 120 -0.82 8.84 -13.71
N HIS A 121 -0.72 7.61 -13.19
CA HIS A 121 -1.16 6.38 -13.88
C HIS A 121 -2.42 5.76 -13.26
N THR A 122 -3.08 6.51 -12.37
CA THR A 122 -4.33 6.10 -11.73
C THR A 122 -5.36 7.24 -11.83
N GLU A 123 -6.63 6.92 -11.67
CA GLU A 123 -7.72 7.91 -11.69
C GLU A 123 -7.94 8.61 -10.34
N ARG A 124 -7.05 8.34 -9.37
CA ARG A 124 -7.22 8.78 -7.99
C ARG A 124 -5.91 9.31 -7.43
N ASP A 125 -6.02 10.35 -6.60
CA ASP A 125 -4.91 10.81 -5.78
C ASP A 125 -4.72 9.88 -4.56
N TYR A 126 -3.56 9.22 -4.52
CA TYR A 126 -3.15 8.35 -3.43
C TYR A 126 -2.22 9.03 -2.41
N GLU A 127 -2.00 10.35 -2.51
CA GLU A 127 -1.18 11.08 -1.53
C GLU A 127 -1.67 10.88 -0.07
N PRO A 128 -2.99 11.00 0.25
CA PRO A 128 -3.47 10.73 1.61
C PRO A 128 -3.24 9.28 2.05
N PHE A 129 -3.33 8.31 1.13
CA PHE A 129 -3.05 6.90 1.38
C PHE A 129 -1.59 6.70 1.78
N PHE A 130 -0.64 7.19 0.99
CA PHE A 130 0.78 7.08 1.29
C PHE A 130 1.15 7.83 2.56
N ARG A 131 0.61 9.02 2.78
CA ARG A 131 0.83 9.81 4.00
C ARG A 131 0.39 9.03 5.24
N GLN A 132 -0.76 8.35 5.20
CA GLN A 132 -1.24 7.53 6.29
C GLN A 132 -0.30 6.36 6.59
N TYR A 133 0.10 5.60 5.58
CA TYR A 133 0.92 4.41 5.81
C TYR A 133 2.39 4.72 6.11
N LEU A 134 2.96 5.75 5.51
CA LEU A 134 4.38 6.08 5.65
C LEU A 134 4.69 6.84 6.95
N HIS A 135 3.79 7.73 7.38
CA HIS A 135 4.05 8.67 8.47
C HIS A 135 3.23 8.40 9.73
N HIS A 136 2.36 7.39 9.76
CA HIS A 136 1.60 7.03 10.94
C HIS A 136 1.76 5.55 11.28
N THR A 137 1.79 5.25 12.58
CA THR A 137 1.93 3.88 13.08
C THR A 137 0.64 3.10 12.93
N ASP A 138 -0.48 3.72 13.25
CA ASP A 138 -1.78 3.06 13.25
C ASP A 138 -2.32 2.87 11.83
N PRO A 139 -2.77 1.65 11.50
CA PRO A 139 -3.43 1.42 10.22
C PRO A 139 -4.80 2.11 10.20
N PRO A 140 -5.29 2.51 9.01
CA PRO A 140 -6.64 3.03 8.89
C PRO A 140 -7.67 1.96 9.23
N VAL A 141 -8.77 2.36 9.86
CA VAL A 141 -9.86 1.47 10.28
C VAL A 141 -11.10 1.75 9.44
N PHE A 142 -11.64 0.72 8.81
CA PHE A 142 -12.91 0.79 8.12
C PHE A 142 -14.04 0.55 9.13
N GLU A 143 -14.78 1.60 9.45
CA GLU A 143 -15.93 1.56 10.34
C GLU A 143 -17.22 1.50 9.54
N TYR A 144 -18.12 0.62 9.91
CA TYR A 144 -19.43 0.54 9.24
C TYR A 144 -20.57 0.27 10.21
N LYS A 145 -21.75 0.69 9.81
CA LYS A 145 -23.00 0.44 10.52
C LYS A 145 -24.10 0.05 9.53
N VAL A 146 -24.76 -1.05 9.81
CA VAL A 146 -25.96 -1.45 9.07
C VAL A 146 -27.17 -0.87 9.78
N GLN A 147 -28.01 -0.15 9.05
CA GLN A 147 -29.25 0.46 9.55
C GLN A 147 -30.44 -0.11 8.79
N GLU A 148 -31.59 -0.18 9.46
CA GLU A 148 -32.83 -0.49 8.77
C GLU A 148 -33.26 0.73 7.95
N GLY A 149 -33.54 0.52 6.68
CA GLY A 149 -34.04 1.50 5.74
C GLY A 149 -35.58 1.38 5.59
N LYS A 150 -36.14 2.16 4.70
CA LYS A 150 -37.53 2.06 4.32
C LYS A 150 -37.83 0.75 3.59
N GLU A 151 -39.05 0.22 3.74
CA GLU A 151 -39.53 -0.97 3.02
C GLU A 151 -38.67 -2.25 3.23
N SER A 152 -38.23 -2.50 4.47
CA SER A 152 -37.36 -3.65 4.80
C SER A 152 -35.99 -3.64 4.10
N SER A 153 -35.61 -2.52 3.49
CA SER A 153 -34.24 -2.37 2.94
C SER A 153 -33.23 -2.17 4.06
N LYS A 154 -31.96 -2.51 3.79
CA LYS A 154 -30.86 -2.23 4.71
C LYS A 154 -29.93 -1.18 4.07
N GLN A 155 -29.53 -0.20 4.87
CA GLN A 155 -28.57 0.82 4.49
C GLN A 155 -27.24 0.56 5.18
N LEU A 156 -26.14 0.66 4.43
CA LEU A 156 -24.78 0.59 4.94
C LEU A 156 -24.25 2.02 5.04
N ALA A 157 -24.06 2.52 6.26
CA ALA A 157 -23.26 3.71 6.51
C ALA A 157 -21.82 3.29 6.83
N TYR A 158 -20.83 3.94 6.25
CA TYR A 158 -19.44 3.61 6.50
C TYR A 158 -18.56 4.86 6.46
N ARG A 159 -17.40 4.75 7.08
CA ARG A 159 -16.33 5.76 7.04
C ARG A 159 -14.97 5.12 7.28
N TRP A 160 -13.92 5.85 6.88
CA TRP A 160 -12.57 5.56 7.32
C TRP A 160 -12.24 6.37 8.57
N SER A 161 -11.63 5.72 9.57
CA SER A 161 -11.00 6.34 10.72
C SER A 161 -9.49 6.22 10.53
N ALA A 162 -8.80 7.34 10.33
CA ALA A 162 -7.38 7.41 10.05
C ALA A 162 -6.78 8.67 10.69
N ALA A 163 -5.44 8.71 10.83
CA ALA A 163 -4.76 9.89 11.34
C ALA A 163 -4.73 11.03 10.30
N VAL A 164 -4.78 10.68 9.02
CA VAL A 164 -4.90 11.62 7.91
C VAL A 164 -6.37 11.90 7.66
N GLU A 165 -6.81 13.14 7.85
CA GLU A 165 -8.23 13.54 7.80
C GLU A 165 -8.88 13.24 6.43
N GLU A 166 -8.14 13.47 5.35
CA GLU A 166 -8.63 13.26 3.98
C GLU A 166 -8.50 11.80 3.51
N TYR A 167 -8.07 10.90 4.41
CA TYR A 167 -7.88 9.51 4.04
C TYR A 167 -9.21 8.87 3.61
N THR A 168 -9.18 8.34 2.41
CA THR A 168 -10.27 7.52 1.87
C THR A 168 -9.69 6.47 0.95
N MET A 169 -10.27 5.29 0.92
CA MET A 169 -9.82 4.20 0.07
C MET A 169 -11.03 3.38 -0.38
N PRO A 170 -11.12 3.06 -1.67
CA PRO A 170 -12.14 2.14 -2.15
C PRO A 170 -11.99 0.77 -1.50
N VAL A 171 -13.10 0.18 -1.09
CA VAL A 171 -13.13 -1.16 -0.50
C VAL A 171 -14.22 -2.00 -1.16
N THR A 172 -13.91 -3.26 -1.42
CA THR A 172 -14.90 -4.21 -1.96
C THR A 172 -15.48 -5.01 -0.81
N VAL A 173 -16.79 -4.99 -0.68
CA VAL A 173 -17.55 -5.70 0.36
C VAL A 173 -18.55 -6.67 -0.26
N ARG A 174 -18.91 -7.71 0.49
CA ARG A 174 -19.94 -8.67 0.07
C ARG A 174 -21.21 -8.46 0.88
N ILE A 175 -22.28 -8.07 0.21
CA ILE A 175 -23.59 -7.83 0.84
C ILE A 175 -24.60 -8.77 0.21
N ASN A 176 -25.29 -9.58 1.01
CA ASN A 176 -26.28 -10.57 0.53
C ASN A 176 -25.74 -11.48 -0.61
N GLY A 177 -24.47 -11.84 -0.53
CA GLY A 177 -23.84 -12.69 -1.54
C GLY A 177 -23.29 -11.97 -2.78
N GLN A 178 -23.63 -10.69 -2.97
CA GLN A 178 -23.15 -9.87 -4.09
C GLN A 178 -21.99 -8.96 -3.68
N TRP A 179 -21.05 -8.76 -4.60
CA TRP A 179 -19.92 -7.87 -4.39
C TRP A 179 -20.26 -6.42 -4.74
N HIS A 180 -19.89 -5.51 -3.86
CA HIS A 180 -20.09 -4.07 -4.01
C HIS A 180 -18.77 -3.35 -3.80
N ARG A 181 -18.47 -2.39 -4.66
CA ARG A 181 -17.34 -1.47 -4.52
C ARG A 181 -17.83 -0.20 -3.84
N LEU A 182 -17.31 0.08 -2.64
CA LEU A 182 -17.55 1.32 -1.91
C LEU A 182 -16.39 2.28 -2.19
N THR A 183 -16.66 3.54 -2.49
CA THR A 183 -15.67 4.56 -2.87
C THR A 183 -15.82 5.81 -2.02
#